data_d74b845f03211a68a87ef6260e44a601
#
_entry.id   d74b845f03211a68a87ef6260e44a601
#
_cell.length_a   1.000
_cell.length_b   1.000
_cell.length_c   1.000
_cell.angle_alpha   90.00
_cell.angle_beta   90.00
_cell.angle_gamma   90.00
#
_symmetry.space_group_name_H-M   'P 1'
#
loop_
_entity.id
_entity.type
_entity.pdbx_description
1 polymer ?
#
loop_
_entity_poly.entity_id
_entity_poly.type
_entity_poly.pdbx_seq_one_letter_code
_entity_poly.pdbx_strand_id
1 'polypeptide(L)'
;MMAKKILFGQEARTKILKGVDTLADVVKVTLGPKGRNVALEKSFGSPTITKDGVSVAKEIELKDKFENMGAQMVREVASKTADIAGDGTTTATILAQAIYREGIKNTTAGANPMEIKRGINEAVKVVVNEIAKLAQPVKDKSEISQVATISANSDTYIGELIANAMEKVGRHGVITVEEAKGMESELEVVEGMQFDRGYISPYFVTNTEKMETLLENPAILICDKKINSMKDLLPILEQVAKQGIPLLIISEDIEGEALATLVVNKMRGTLNVAAVKAPGFGDRRKAMLEDIAILTNGRLISDDLGIKLENITFNDLGSAKKVKITKDNSTIVDGQGAKKNIEARIDQIKAEIAASTSDYDKEKLQERLAKLSDGVAIIKVGATTETELKEKKDRVEDALHATRAAVEEGIVIGGGVALLRAQNALENLKLEGDQNIGIQIIKRALEEPARIISSNAGHEPSVVVDKIKNTKDQNFGFDAKAEIYTDLVKAGVIDPAKVTRSALQNAASIASLLLTTEAMVSEIPEEKPAPAMPAGGMGGMGGMGGMPGMY
;
A
#
# COMPACT_ATOMS: atom_id res chain seq x y z
N MET A 1 6.83 21.64 -28.89
CA MET A 1 5.70 20.78 -28.45
C MET A 1 5.66 19.57 -29.36
N MET A 2 5.66 18.36 -28.80
CA MET A 2 5.50 17.14 -29.60
C MET A 2 4.09 17.08 -30.17
N ALA A 3 3.95 16.60 -31.41
CA ALA A 3 2.66 16.40 -32.03
C ALA A 3 1.84 15.36 -31.27
N LYS A 4 0.51 15.55 -31.21
CA LYS A 4 -0.41 14.65 -30.51
C LYS A 4 -1.21 13.83 -31.51
N LYS A 5 -1.39 12.54 -31.22
CA LYS A 5 -2.35 11.66 -31.88
C LYS A 5 -3.61 11.60 -31.03
N ILE A 6 -4.76 11.71 -31.67
CA ILE A 6 -6.08 11.70 -30.99
C ILE A 6 -6.88 10.54 -31.57
N LEU A 7 -7.51 9.75 -30.71
CA LEU A 7 -8.47 8.72 -31.06
C LEU A 7 -9.84 9.06 -30.44
N PHE A 8 -10.92 8.71 -31.12
CA PHE A 8 -12.29 8.99 -30.68
C PHE A 8 -13.16 7.73 -30.71
N GLY A 9 -14.25 7.76 -29.96
CA GLY A 9 -15.36 6.82 -30.04
C GLY A 9 -14.92 5.37 -29.88
N GLN A 10 -15.38 4.53 -30.82
CA GLN A 10 -15.16 3.08 -30.77
C GLN A 10 -13.69 2.68 -30.85
N GLU A 11 -12.86 3.41 -31.63
CA GLU A 11 -11.42 3.10 -31.73
C GLU A 11 -10.72 3.33 -30.39
N ALA A 12 -11.00 4.45 -29.71
CA ALA A 12 -10.47 4.75 -28.39
C ALA A 12 -10.88 3.67 -27.38
N ARG A 13 -12.18 3.32 -27.33
CA ARG A 13 -12.71 2.30 -26.41
C ARG A 13 -12.08 0.92 -26.62
N THR A 14 -11.86 0.51 -27.88
CA THR A 14 -11.21 -0.77 -28.21
C THR A 14 -9.78 -0.80 -27.71
N LYS A 15 -9.02 0.29 -27.86
CA LYS A 15 -7.65 0.39 -27.36
C LYS A 15 -7.59 0.33 -25.83
N ILE A 16 -8.48 1.07 -25.14
CA ILE A 16 -8.58 1.00 -23.68
C ILE A 16 -8.88 -0.44 -23.24
N LEU A 17 -9.90 -1.08 -23.84
CA LEU A 17 -10.28 -2.45 -23.47
C LEU A 17 -9.12 -3.43 -23.60
N LYS A 18 -8.36 -3.34 -24.69
CA LYS A 18 -7.21 -4.21 -24.90
C LYS A 18 -6.14 -4.01 -23.82
N GLY A 19 -5.90 -2.77 -23.41
CA GLY A 19 -4.97 -2.48 -22.32
C GLY A 19 -5.45 -3.03 -20.98
N VAL A 20 -6.71 -2.80 -20.64
CA VAL A 20 -7.38 -3.35 -19.44
C VAL A 20 -7.30 -4.87 -19.42
N ASP A 21 -7.63 -5.51 -20.53
CA ASP A 21 -7.62 -6.97 -20.65
C ASP A 21 -6.22 -7.54 -20.51
N THR A 22 -5.24 -6.95 -21.18
CA THR A 22 -3.85 -7.43 -21.13
C THR A 22 -3.31 -7.43 -19.70
N LEU A 23 -3.53 -6.36 -18.94
CA LEU A 23 -3.08 -6.29 -17.55
C LEU A 23 -3.86 -7.26 -16.66
N ALA A 24 -5.20 -7.21 -16.72
CA ALA A 24 -6.04 -8.02 -15.85
C ALA A 24 -5.87 -9.52 -16.10
N ASP A 25 -5.65 -9.95 -17.35
CA ASP A 25 -5.46 -11.35 -17.71
C ASP A 25 -4.16 -11.93 -17.14
N VAL A 26 -3.11 -11.12 -16.97
CA VAL A 26 -1.88 -11.53 -16.28
C VAL A 26 -2.09 -11.57 -14.76
N VAL A 27 -2.74 -10.55 -14.19
CA VAL A 27 -2.93 -10.46 -12.74
C VAL A 27 -3.88 -11.56 -12.23
N LYS A 28 -4.97 -11.87 -12.93
CA LYS A 28 -5.99 -12.83 -12.47
C LYS A 28 -5.49 -14.26 -12.25
N VAL A 29 -4.36 -14.66 -12.87
CA VAL A 29 -3.79 -16.01 -12.68
C VAL A 29 -3.29 -16.22 -11.25
N THR A 30 -3.05 -15.16 -10.50
CA THR A 30 -2.57 -15.21 -9.11
C THR A 30 -3.67 -15.42 -8.08
N LEU A 31 -4.96 -15.23 -8.46
CA LEU A 31 -6.07 -15.22 -7.51
C LEU A 31 -6.39 -16.59 -6.92
N GLY A 32 -6.56 -16.61 -5.60
CA GLY A 32 -7.04 -17.76 -4.83
C GLY A 32 -5.96 -18.76 -4.45
N PRO A 33 -6.31 -19.82 -3.69
CA PRO A 33 -5.34 -20.78 -3.15
C PRO A 33 -4.63 -21.62 -4.22
N LYS A 34 -5.25 -21.80 -5.39
CA LYS A 34 -4.65 -22.46 -6.55
C LYS A 34 -4.08 -21.47 -7.57
N GLY A 35 -4.03 -20.18 -7.23
CA GLY A 35 -3.37 -19.14 -8.03
C GLY A 35 -1.90 -19.45 -8.25
N ARG A 36 -1.35 -18.99 -9.39
CA ARG A 36 0.01 -19.29 -9.84
C ARG A 36 0.87 -18.03 -9.75
N ASN A 37 2.18 -18.25 -9.66
CA ASN A 37 3.16 -17.18 -9.69
C ASN A 37 3.27 -16.57 -11.10
N VAL A 38 3.63 -15.29 -11.13
CA VAL A 38 4.07 -14.57 -12.32
C VAL A 38 5.56 -14.28 -12.19
N ALA A 39 6.32 -14.55 -13.25
CA ALA A 39 7.74 -14.21 -13.33
C ALA A 39 7.89 -12.85 -14.02
N LEU A 40 8.58 -11.93 -13.36
CA LEU A 40 8.82 -10.56 -13.82
C LEU A 40 10.30 -10.40 -14.16
N GLU A 41 10.60 -9.94 -15.36
CA GLU A 41 11.96 -9.62 -15.78
C GLU A 41 12.49 -8.40 -15.02
N LYS A 42 13.76 -8.44 -14.65
CA LYS A 42 14.45 -7.28 -14.10
C LYS A 42 15.56 -6.83 -15.04
N SER A 43 15.79 -5.52 -15.12
CA SER A 43 16.90 -4.97 -15.91
C SER A 43 18.27 -5.46 -15.44
N PHE A 44 18.39 -5.82 -14.15
CA PHE A 44 19.60 -6.39 -13.54
C PHE A 44 19.22 -7.44 -12.49
N GLY A 45 19.95 -8.57 -12.46
CA GLY A 45 19.72 -9.65 -11.49
C GLY A 45 18.76 -10.74 -11.99
N SER A 46 18.31 -11.58 -11.06
CA SER A 46 17.38 -12.68 -11.38
C SER A 46 15.94 -12.17 -11.52
N PRO A 47 15.09 -12.81 -12.34
CA PRO A 47 13.66 -12.51 -12.40
C PRO A 47 13.01 -12.59 -11.02
N THR A 48 12.08 -11.69 -10.75
CA THR A 48 11.25 -11.76 -9.55
C THR A 48 10.07 -12.69 -9.80
N ILE A 49 9.80 -13.59 -8.86
CA ILE A 49 8.64 -14.48 -8.89
C ILE A 49 7.69 -14.02 -7.77
N THR A 50 6.46 -13.69 -8.14
CA THR A 50 5.48 -13.16 -7.18
C THR A 50 4.05 -13.63 -7.48
N LYS A 51 3.21 -13.64 -6.45
CA LYS A 51 1.74 -13.78 -6.55
C LYS A 51 1.03 -12.46 -6.23
N ASP A 52 1.75 -11.43 -5.77
CA ASP A 52 1.15 -10.16 -5.44
C ASP A 52 0.66 -9.44 -6.69
N GLY A 53 -0.66 -9.15 -6.72
CA GLY A 53 -1.32 -8.55 -7.87
C GLY A 53 -0.86 -7.11 -8.17
N VAL A 54 -0.52 -6.32 -7.15
CA VAL A 54 -0.05 -4.94 -7.36
C VAL A 54 1.36 -4.91 -7.91
N SER A 55 2.26 -5.79 -7.46
CA SER A 55 3.61 -5.93 -8.00
C SER A 55 3.58 -6.34 -9.47
N VAL A 56 2.72 -7.31 -9.81
CA VAL A 56 2.51 -7.71 -11.22
C VAL A 56 1.97 -6.55 -12.04
N ALA A 57 0.95 -5.84 -11.55
CA ALA A 57 0.33 -4.74 -12.28
C ALA A 57 1.28 -3.57 -12.53
N LYS A 58 2.21 -3.29 -11.62
CA LYS A 58 3.20 -2.20 -11.75
C LYS A 58 4.21 -2.44 -12.87
N GLU A 59 4.57 -3.69 -13.14
CA GLU A 59 5.57 -4.06 -14.15
C GLU A 59 5.01 -4.12 -15.58
N ILE A 60 3.67 -4.08 -15.74
CA ILE A 60 3.06 -4.19 -17.07
C ILE A 60 3.06 -2.82 -17.76
N GLU A 61 3.86 -2.72 -18.83
CA GLU A 61 3.90 -1.57 -19.72
C GLU A 61 3.76 -2.02 -21.18
N LEU A 62 2.85 -1.38 -21.93
CA LEU A 62 2.50 -1.75 -23.30
C LEU A 62 3.11 -0.78 -24.29
N LYS A 63 3.59 -1.31 -25.43
CA LYS A 63 4.22 -0.51 -26.50
C LYS A 63 3.26 0.51 -27.12
N ASP A 64 2.01 0.12 -27.34
CA ASP A 64 0.98 1.04 -27.82
C ASP A 64 0.54 1.96 -26.70
N LYS A 65 0.80 3.27 -26.85
CA LYS A 65 0.51 4.27 -25.82
C LYS A 65 -0.98 4.35 -25.45
N PHE A 66 -1.89 4.07 -26.37
CA PHE A 66 -3.33 4.08 -26.10
C PHE A 66 -3.77 2.83 -25.33
N GLU A 67 -3.27 1.66 -25.69
CA GLU A 67 -3.48 0.43 -24.91
C GLU A 67 -2.86 0.58 -23.52
N ASN A 68 -1.67 1.20 -23.44
CA ASN A 68 -0.99 1.43 -22.16
C ASN A 68 -1.77 2.35 -21.22
N MET A 69 -2.51 3.35 -21.72
CA MET A 69 -3.40 4.16 -20.89
C MET A 69 -4.47 3.29 -20.20
N GLY A 70 -5.08 2.34 -20.91
CA GLY A 70 -6.03 1.39 -20.33
C GLY A 70 -5.39 0.54 -19.23
N ALA A 71 -4.20 0.00 -19.48
CA ALA A 71 -3.44 -0.74 -18.48
C ALA A 71 -3.08 0.12 -17.26
N GLN A 72 -2.62 1.36 -17.46
CA GLN A 72 -2.28 2.28 -16.37
C GLN A 72 -3.49 2.61 -15.48
N MET A 73 -4.69 2.77 -16.03
CA MET A 73 -5.89 3.02 -15.25
C MET A 73 -6.26 1.83 -14.35
N VAL A 74 -6.10 0.60 -14.83
CA VAL A 74 -6.31 -0.61 -13.99
C VAL A 74 -5.18 -0.79 -12.98
N ARG A 75 -3.94 -0.44 -13.32
CA ARG A 75 -2.84 -0.39 -12.36
C ARG A 75 -3.15 0.57 -11.19
N GLU A 76 -3.77 1.72 -11.48
CA GLU A 76 -4.21 2.67 -10.45
C GLU A 76 -5.26 2.05 -9.50
N VAL A 77 -6.17 1.20 -10.02
CA VAL A 77 -7.13 0.45 -9.19
C VAL A 77 -6.38 -0.45 -8.18
N ALA A 78 -5.41 -1.23 -8.67
CA ALA A 78 -4.63 -2.11 -7.82
C ALA A 78 -3.84 -1.32 -6.76
N SER A 79 -3.15 -0.25 -7.16
CA SER A 79 -2.36 0.59 -6.26
C SER A 79 -3.21 1.24 -5.17
N LYS A 80 -4.35 1.86 -5.53
CA LYS A 80 -5.27 2.45 -4.53
C LYS A 80 -5.86 1.43 -3.57
N THR A 81 -6.11 0.21 -4.05
CA THR A 81 -6.64 -0.84 -3.18
C THR A 81 -5.56 -1.31 -2.19
N ALA A 82 -4.30 -1.43 -2.63
CA ALA A 82 -3.17 -1.67 -1.75
C ALA A 82 -3.02 -0.58 -0.68
N ASP A 83 -3.09 0.70 -1.07
CA ASP A 83 -2.94 1.85 -0.16
C ASP A 83 -4.03 1.89 0.92
N ILE A 84 -5.29 1.54 0.59
CA ILE A 84 -6.45 1.66 1.49
C ILE A 84 -6.61 0.42 2.38
N ALA A 85 -6.45 -0.77 1.80
CA ALA A 85 -6.79 -2.04 2.44
C ALA A 85 -5.61 -3.00 2.57
N GLY A 86 -4.50 -2.73 1.90
CA GLY A 86 -3.26 -3.51 1.92
C GLY A 86 -3.35 -4.87 1.21
N ASP A 87 -4.55 -5.27 0.79
CA ASP A 87 -4.84 -6.55 0.12
C ASP A 87 -6.01 -6.35 -0.87
N GLY A 88 -6.38 -7.41 -1.62
CA GLY A 88 -7.51 -7.39 -2.56
C GLY A 88 -7.20 -6.75 -3.91
N THR A 89 -5.95 -6.49 -4.23
CA THR A 89 -5.48 -5.85 -5.46
C THR A 89 -5.87 -6.63 -6.72
N THR A 90 -5.74 -7.94 -6.69
CA THR A 90 -6.16 -8.86 -7.76
C THR A 90 -7.67 -8.85 -7.94
N THR A 91 -8.43 -8.91 -6.85
CA THR A 91 -9.91 -8.84 -6.87
C THR A 91 -10.39 -7.52 -7.47
N ALA A 92 -9.79 -6.39 -7.07
CA ALA A 92 -10.11 -5.08 -7.60
C ALA A 92 -9.83 -4.97 -9.12
N THR A 93 -8.71 -5.52 -9.57
CA THR A 93 -8.32 -5.58 -10.99
C THR A 93 -9.34 -6.38 -11.81
N ILE A 94 -9.77 -7.54 -11.33
CA ILE A 94 -10.77 -8.40 -11.99
C ILE A 94 -12.13 -7.71 -12.04
N LEU A 95 -12.56 -7.08 -10.95
CA LEU A 95 -13.80 -6.33 -10.91
C LEU A 95 -13.79 -5.15 -11.89
N ALA A 96 -12.69 -4.40 -11.98
CA ALA A 96 -12.53 -3.31 -12.93
C ALA A 96 -12.64 -3.80 -14.39
N GLN A 97 -11.98 -4.90 -14.72
CA GLN A 97 -12.08 -5.54 -16.03
C GLN A 97 -13.53 -5.94 -16.32
N ALA A 98 -14.20 -6.63 -15.39
CA ALA A 98 -15.56 -7.10 -15.57
C ALA A 98 -16.56 -5.96 -15.77
N ILE A 99 -16.48 -4.92 -14.94
CA ILE A 99 -17.35 -3.73 -15.05
C ILE A 99 -17.13 -3.05 -16.40
N TYR A 100 -15.87 -2.85 -16.82
CA TYR A 100 -15.57 -2.19 -18.07
C TYR A 100 -15.99 -3.02 -19.28
N ARG A 101 -15.73 -4.34 -19.30
CA ARG A 101 -16.15 -5.26 -20.37
C ARG A 101 -17.67 -5.28 -20.58
N GLU A 102 -18.43 -5.40 -19.48
CA GLU A 102 -19.89 -5.40 -19.55
C GLU A 102 -20.42 -4.01 -19.93
N GLY A 103 -19.82 -2.94 -19.40
CA GLY A 103 -20.21 -1.57 -19.73
C GLY A 103 -20.01 -1.22 -21.20
N ILE A 104 -18.88 -1.61 -21.79
CA ILE A 104 -18.57 -1.28 -23.19
C ILE A 104 -19.50 -1.96 -24.18
N LYS A 105 -20.00 -3.16 -23.88
CA LYS A 105 -21.00 -3.85 -24.69
C LYS A 105 -22.28 -3.00 -24.83
N ASN A 106 -22.73 -2.43 -23.72
CA ASN A 106 -23.95 -1.65 -23.66
C ASN A 106 -23.75 -0.25 -24.26
N THR A 107 -22.61 0.41 -24.03
CA THR A 107 -22.33 1.72 -24.67
C THR A 107 -22.15 1.59 -26.18
N THR A 108 -21.58 0.50 -26.67
CA THR A 108 -21.49 0.22 -28.11
C THR A 108 -22.86 -0.06 -28.71
N ALA A 109 -23.79 -0.61 -27.93
CA ALA A 109 -25.19 -0.80 -28.35
C ALA A 109 -26.02 0.49 -28.29
N GLY A 110 -25.45 1.64 -27.90
CA GLY A 110 -26.08 2.94 -27.91
C GLY A 110 -26.63 3.45 -26.59
N ALA A 111 -26.40 2.72 -25.47
CA ALA A 111 -26.82 3.18 -24.16
C ALA A 111 -25.95 4.37 -23.69
N ASN A 112 -26.57 5.29 -22.94
CA ASN A 112 -25.89 6.49 -22.45
C ASN A 112 -24.87 6.17 -21.36
N PRO A 113 -23.54 6.39 -21.59
CA PRO A 113 -22.50 6.04 -20.64
C PRO A 113 -22.59 6.83 -19.33
N MET A 114 -23.13 8.04 -19.33
CA MET A 114 -23.29 8.85 -18.13
C MET A 114 -24.41 8.30 -17.22
N GLU A 115 -25.50 7.82 -17.81
CA GLU A 115 -26.59 7.18 -17.05
C GLU A 115 -26.14 5.81 -16.53
N ILE A 116 -25.43 5.02 -17.34
CA ILE A 116 -24.82 3.76 -16.89
C ILE A 116 -23.92 4.02 -15.67
N LYS A 117 -23.05 5.04 -15.73
CA LYS A 117 -22.18 5.43 -14.60
C LYS A 117 -22.99 5.76 -13.33
N ARG A 118 -24.10 6.49 -13.45
CA ARG A 118 -24.99 6.80 -12.32
C ARG A 118 -25.55 5.51 -11.72
N GLY A 119 -26.02 4.59 -12.57
CA GLY A 119 -26.52 3.29 -12.15
C GLY A 119 -25.47 2.42 -11.45
N ILE A 120 -24.23 2.39 -11.97
CA ILE A 120 -23.09 1.72 -11.34
C ILE A 120 -22.85 2.28 -9.94
N ASN A 121 -22.81 3.61 -9.79
CA ASN A 121 -22.55 4.25 -8.50
C ASN A 121 -23.62 3.91 -7.46
N GLU A 122 -24.91 3.93 -7.83
CA GLU A 122 -25.99 3.56 -6.91
C GLU A 122 -25.95 2.07 -6.57
N ALA A 123 -25.69 1.20 -7.53
CA ALA A 123 -25.54 -0.24 -7.29
C ALA A 123 -24.38 -0.53 -6.32
N VAL A 124 -23.22 0.13 -6.51
CA VAL A 124 -22.06 -0.03 -5.61
C VAL A 124 -22.38 0.41 -4.18
N LYS A 125 -23.09 1.53 -4.00
CA LYS A 125 -23.50 1.98 -2.65
C LYS A 125 -24.35 0.92 -1.94
N VAL A 126 -25.32 0.33 -2.66
CA VAL A 126 -26.19 -0.73 -2.11
C VAL A 126 -25.37 -1.95 -1.72
N VAL A 127 -24.46 -2.41 -2.59
CA VAL A 127 -23.59 -3.59 -2.32
C VAL A 127 -22.65 -3.33 -1.15
N VAL A 128 -22.02 -2.16 -1.07
CA VAL A 128 -21.12 -1.78 0.04
C VAL A 128 -21.87 -1.78 1.37
N ASN A 129 -23.08 -1.22 1.40
CA ASN A 129 -23.93 -1.24 2.60
C ASN A 129 -24.32 -2.68 3.00
N GLU A 130 -24.52 -3.55 2.03
CA GLU A 130 -24.84 -4.96 2.31
C GLU A 130 -23.61 -5.72 2.82
N ILE A 131 -22.42 -5.51 2.26
CA ILE A 131 -21.16 -6.05 2.78
C ILE A 131 -20.97 -5.64 4.24
N ALA A 132 -21.23 -4.35 4.58
CA ALA A 132 -21.14 -3.88 5.96
C ALA A 132 -22.11 -4.58 6.92
N LYS A 133 -23.32 -4.95 6.46
CA LYS A 133 -24.27 -5.73 7.26
C LYS A 133 -23.87 -7.20 7.42
N LEU A 134 -23.22 -7.78 6.39
CA LEU A 134 -22.72 -9.15 6.43
C LEU A 134 -21.45 -9.27 7.29
N ALA A 135 -20.76 -8.16 7.54
CA ALA A 135 -19.52 -8.14 8.31
C ALA A 135 -19.75 -8.55 9.76
N GLN A 136 -18.90 -9.44 10.26
CA GLN A 136 -18.86 -9.88 11.65
C GLN A 136 -17.58 -9.35 12.29
N PRO A 137 -17.65 -8.75 13.50
CA PRO A 137 -16.45 -8.28 14.18
C PRO A 137 -15.55 -9.46 14.56
N VAL A 138 -14.25 -9.27 14.39
CA VAL A 138 -13.24 -10.26 14.83
C VAL A 138 -13.26 -10.37 16.35
N LYS A 139 -13.47 -11.56 16.87
CA LYS A 139 -13.70 -11.80 18.31
C LYS A 139 -12.41 -12.16 19.06
N ASP A 140 -11.63 -13.05 18.52
CA ASP A 140 -10.52 -13.67 19.23
C ASP A 140 -9.26 -13.86 18.36
N LYS A 141 -8.21 -14.36 19.02
CA LYS A 141 -6.92 -14.66 18.39
C LYS A 141 -7.02 -15.71 17.29
N SER A 142 -7.97 -16.66 17.38
CA SER A 142 -8.11 -17.70 16.38
C SER A 142 -8.63 -17.13 15.06
N GLU A 143 -9.62 -16.22 15.12
CA GLU A 143 -10.12 -15.53 13.93
C GLU A 143 -9.05 -14.61 13.31
N ILE A 144 -8.24 -13.93 14.13
CA ILE A 144 -7.08 -13.16 13.66
C ILE A 144 -6.10 -14.07 12.90
N SER A 145 -5.76 -15.23 13.49
CA SER A 145 -4.85 -16.19 12.86
C SER A 145 -5.43 -16.73 11.54
N GLN A 146 -6.74 -16.97 11.47
CA GLN A 146 -7.39 -17.43 10.24
C GLN A 146 -7.32 -16.39 9.12
N VAL A 147 -7.64 -15.12 9.41
CA VAL A 147 -7.51 -14.03 8.43
C VAL A 147 -6.07 -13.93 7.92
N ALA A 148 -5.12 -13.88 8.84
CA ALA A 148 -3.70 -13.78 8.49
C ALA A 148 -3.22 -15.01 7.67
N THR A 149 -3.69 -16.21 8.01
CA THR A 149 -3.39 -17.45 7.27
C THR A 149 -3.90 -17.38 5.83
N ILE A 150 -5.14 -16.94 5.63
CA ILE A 150 -5.74 -16.83 4.27
C ILE A 150 -4.96 -15.83 3.42
N SER A 151 -4.72 -14.63 3.94
CA SER A 151 -3.93 -13.61 3.22
C SER A 151 -2.47 -14.03 3.00
N ALA A 152 -1.92 -14.87 3.86
CA ALA A 152 -0.59 -15.47 3.69
C ALA A 152 -0.59 -16.70 2.75
N ASN A 153 -1.52 -16.84 1.82
CA ASN A 153 -1.65 -17.99 0.91
C ASN A 153 -1.77 -19.34 1.65
N SER A 154 -2.54 -19.37 2.73
CA SER A 154 -2.76 -20.53 3.60
C SER A 154 -1.53 -21.01 4.38
N ASP A 155 -0.59 -20.10 4.67
CA ASP A 155 0.55 -20.33 5.54
C ASP A 155 0.13 -20.11 7.01
N THR A 156 -0.10 -21.22 7.72
CA THR A 156 -0.55 -21.20 9.14
C THR A 156 0.52 -20.63 10.07
N TYR A 157 1.80 -20.82 9.76
CA TYR A 157 2.89 -20.29 10.56
C TYR A 157 2.92 -18.75 10.56
N ILE A 158 2.76 -18.14 9.39
CA ILE A 158 2.63 -16.69 9.27
C ILE A 158 1.37 -16.20 10.01
N GLY A 159 0.25 -16.93 9.88
CA GLY A 159 -0.99 -16.60 10.58
C GLY A 159 -0.83 -16.55 12.10
N GLU A 160 -0.20 -17.55 12.67
CA GLU A 160 0.09 -17.62 14.11
C GLU A 160 1.06 -16.52 14.55
N LEU A 161 2.09 -16.23 13.75
CA LEU A 161 3.09 -15.21 14.04
C LEU A 161 2.44 -13.82 14.14
N ILE A 162 1.55 -13.48 13.22
CA ILE A 162 0.80 -12.21 13.22
C ILE A 162 -0.17 -12.15 14.40
N ALA A 163 -0.92 -13.23 14.66
CA ALA A 163 -1.84 -13.28 15.80
C ALA A 163 -1.12 -13.12 17.14
N ASN A 164 0.06 -13.74 17.30
CA ASN A 164 0.92 -13.57 18.46
C ASN A 164 1.47 -12.14 18.59
N ALA A 165 1.83 -11.51 17.47
CA ALA A 165 2.26 -10.12 17.47
C ALA A 165 1.13 -9.20 17.95
N MET A 166 -0.08 -9.34 17.39
CA MET A 166 -1.24 -8.54 17.79
C MET A 166 -1.68 -8.78 19.24
N GLU A 167 -1.52 -9.98 19.76
CA GLU A 167 -1.79 -10.26 21.17
C GLU A 167 -0.83 -9.50 22.11
N LYS A 168 0.45 -9.38 21.71
CA LYS A 168 1.49 -8.71 22.52
C LYS A 168 1.38 -7.19 22.52
N VAL A 169 1.08 -6.58 21.36
CA VAL A 169 1.01 -5.12 21.21
C VAL A 169 -0.42 -4.58 21.12
N GLY A 170 -1.43 -5.43 21.34
CA GLY A 170 -2.83 -5.04 21.22
C GLY A 170 -3.32 -4.96 19.77
N ARG A 171 -4.64 -4.82 19.60
CA ARG A 171 -5.30 -4.83 18.28
C ARG A 171 -4.92 -3.66 17.38
N HIS A 172 -4.55 -2.53 17.97
CA HIS A 172 -4.12 -1.31 17.29
C HIS A 172 -2.62 -1.05 17.43
N GLY A 173 -1.89 -1.99 18.01
CA GLY A 173 -0.46 -1.90 18.24
C GLY A 173 0.34 -1.90 16.93
N VAL A 174 1.55 -1.38 17.03
CA VAL A 174 2.45 -1.26 15.87
C VAL A 174 3.17 -2.57 15.63
N ILE A 175 3.07 -3.08 14.41
CA ILE A 175 3.79 -4.27 13.96
C ILE A 175 4.58 -3.88 12.72
N THR A 176 5.88 -4.14 12.71
CA THR A 176 6.78 -3.94 11.57
C THR A 176 7.32 -5.28 11.09
N VAL A 177 7.64 -5.36 9.80
CA VAL A 177 8.23 -6.55 9.19
C VAL A 177 9.64 -6.23 8.76
N GLU A 178 10.61 -7.03 9.21
CA GLU A 178 12.02 -6.88 8.92
C GLU A 178 12.64 -8.19 8.40
N GLU A 179 13.84 -8.10 7.87
CA GLU A 179 14.60 -9.26 7.44
C GLU A 179 15.38 -9.85 8.61
N ALA A 180 15.26 -11.14 8.85
CA ALA A 180 16.09 -11.84 9.81
C ALA A 180 17.49 -12.08 9.24
N LYS A 181 18.48 -12.18 10.12
CA LYS A 181 19.83 -12.60 9.72
C LYS A 181 19.95 -14.12 9.52
N GLY A 182 18.95 -14.88 9.97
CA GLY A 182 18.90 -16.34 9.93
C GLY A 182 17.78 -16.87 9.01
N MET A 183 17.66 -18.19 8.96
CA MET A 183 16.64 -18.87 8.14
C MET A 183 15.26 -18.92 8.81
N GLU A 184 15.20 -18.78 10.13
CA GLU A 184 13.94 -18.85 10.89
C GLU A 184 13.35 -17.46 11.08
N SER A 185 12.02 -17.40 11.04
CA SER A 185 11.30 -16.16 11.34
C SER A 185 11.00 -16.08 12.84
N GLU A 186 11.13 -14.89 13.43
CA GLU A 186 10.96 -14.67 14.86
C GLU A 186 10.15 -13.40 15.15
N LEU A 187 9.53 -13.35 16.34
CA LEU A 187 8.79 -12.21 16.85
C LEU A 187 9.54 -11.58 18.03
N GLU A 188 9.94 -10.33 17.87
CA GLU A 188 10.52 -9.49 18.92
C GLU A 188 9.56 -8.35 19.28
N VAL A 189 9.52 -7.94 20.54
CA VAL A 189 8.81 -6.74 20.97
C VAL A 189 9.80 -5.80 21.61
N VAL A 190 9.82 -4.55 21.14
CA VAL A 190 10.75 -3.51 21.56
C VAL A 190 10.02 -2.24 21.96
N GLU A 191 10.68 -1.38 22.71
CA GLU A 191 10.18 -0.04 22.99
C GLU A 191 10.07 0.76 21.69
N GLY A 192 8.94 1.43 21.49
CA GLY A 192 8.72 2.17 20.24
C GLY A 192 7.37 2.86 20.20
N MET A 193 7.18 3.70 19.19
CA MET A 193 5.95 4.46 19.02
C MET A 193 5.69 4.75 17.54
N GLN A 194 4.42 4.75 17.14
CA GLN A 194 3.97 5.29 15.86
C GLN A 194 3.08 6.52 16.06
N PHE A 195 3.22 7.49 15.16
CA PHE A 195 2.33 8.65 15.11
C PHE A 195 1.94 9.00 13.67
N ASP A 196 0.76 9.62 13.52
CA ASP A 196 0.09 9.87 12.24
C ASP A 196 0.63 11.15 11.58
N ARG A 197 1.90 11.13 11.18
CA ARG A 197 2.57 12.15 10.38
C ARG A 197 3.63 11.47 9.54
N GLY A 198 3.58 11.68 8.23
CA GLY A 198 4.58 11.18 7.29
C GLY A 198 5.63 12.22 6.95
N TYR A 199 6.47 11.90 5.97
CA TYR A 199 7.51 12.81 5.49
C TYR A 199 6.91 14.10 4.91
N ILE A 200 7.54 15.26 5.21
CA ILE A 200 7.11 16.57 4.69
C ILE A 200 7.33 16.66 3.16
N SER A 201 8.32 15.95 2.63
CA SER A 201 8.67 15.98 1.22
C SER A 201 8.97 14.57 0.69
N PRO A 202 8.45 14.19 -0.50
CA PRO A 202 8.77 12.92 -1.15
C PRO A 202 10.27 12.74 -1.45
N TYR A 203 11.04 13.82 -1.51
CA TYR A 203 12.50 13.76 -1.73
C TYR A 203 13.28 13.18 -0.55
N PHE A 204 12.65 12.99 0.61
CA PHE A 204 13.26 12.29 1.74
C PHE A 204 13.17 10.76 1.61
N VAL A 205 12.38 10.23 0.68
CA VAL A 205 12.20 8.80 0.44
C VAL A 205 13.54 8.12 0.13
N THR A 206 13.81 7.01 0.81
CA THR A 206 15.01 6.16 0.59
C THR A 206 14.68 4.91 -0.22
N ASN A 207 13.45 4.40 -0.12
CA ASN A 207 12.94 3.29 -0.91
C ASN A 207 11.80 3.77 -1.80
N THR A 208 12.09 3.99 -3.07
CA THR A 208 11.13 4.51 -4.06
C THR A 208 10.07 3.49 -4.47
N GLU A 209 10.33 2.20 -4.34
CA GLU A 209 9.35 1.14 -4.65
C GLU A 209 8.19 1.16 -3.65
N LYS A 210 8.51 1.29 -2.35
CA LYS A 210 7.54 1.33 -1.25
C LYS A 210 7.17 2.76 -0.82
N MET A 211 7.77 3.79 -1.43
CA MET A 211 7.58 5.21 -1.06
C MET A 211 7.77 5.44 0.44
N GLU A 212 8.82 4.87 1.03
CA GLU A 212 9.15 4.98 2.44
C GLU A 212 10.57 5.48 2.68
N THR A 213 10.77 6.13 3.82
CA THR A 213 12.08 6.54 4.31
C THR A 213 12.48 5.64 5.45
N LEU A 214 13.66 5.02 5.36
CA LEU A 214 14.25 4.21 6.40
C LEU A 214 15.53 4.87 6.88
N LEU A 215 15.61 5.14 8.18
CA LEU A 215 16.80 5.67 8.85
C LEU A 215 17.26 4.65 9.88
N GLU A 216 18.51 4.23 9.80
CA GLU A 216 19.14 3.30 10.74
C GLU A 216 20.03 4.06 11.72
N ASN A 217 19.85 3.81 13.00
CA ASN A 217 20.52 4.50 14.11
C ASN A 217 20.49 6.04 13.97
N PRO A 218 19.31 6.66 13.70
CA PRO A 218 19.23 8.09 13.51
C PRO A 218 19.39 8.85 14.83
N ALA A 219 19.96 10.05 14.73
CA ALA A 219 19.74 11.10 15.69
C ALA A 219 18.38 11.75 15.44
N ILE A 220 17.66 12.16 16.49
CA ILE A 220 16.29 12.67 16.42
C ILE A 220 16.23 14.05 17.05
N LEU A 221 15.97 15.07 16.26
CA LEU A 221 15.70 16.43 16.73
C LEU A 221 14.20 16.59 16.97
N ILE A 222 13.83 16.98 18.19
CA ILE A 222 12.43 17.14 18.63
C ILE A 222 12.19 18.59 18.99
N CYS A 223 11.39 19.32 18.19
CA CYS A 223 11.21 20.74 18.30
C CYS A 223 9.73 21.14 18.24
N ASP A 224 9.26 21.95 19.20
CA ASP A 224 7.90 22.51 19.20
C ASP A 224 7.86 23.89 18.53
N LYS A 225 8.49 24.04 17.37
CA LYS A 225 8.53 25.30 16.60
C LYS A 225 8.45 25.01 15.10
N LYS A 226 8.02 26.04 14.36
CA LYS A 226 8.22 26.09 12.92
C LYS A 226 9.67 26.45 12.60
N ILE A 227 10.24 25.75 11.65
CA ILE A 227 11.62 25.97 11.20
C ILE A 227 11.58 26.48 9.78
N ASN A 228 11.86 27.77 9.60
CA ASN A 228 11.83 28.45 8.30
C ASN A 228 13.24 28.87 7.86
N SER A 229 14.14 29.12 8.83
CA SER A 229 15.51 29.57 8.59
C SER A 229 16.50 28.43 8.74
N MET A 230 17.38 28.29 7.76
CA MET A 230 18.46 27.32 7.82
C MET A 230 19.51 27.65 8.88
N LYS A 231 19.65 28.94 9.21
CA LYS A 231 20.64 29.43 10.18
C LYS A 231 20.50 28.77 11.54
N ASP A 232 19.26 28.51 11.96
CA ASP A 232 18.98 27.95 13.28
C ASP A 232 19.35 26.46 13.35
N LEU A 233 19.30 25.74 12.22
CA LEU A 233 19.66 24.34 12.12
C LEU A 233 21.16 24.08 11.84
N LEU A 234 21.87 25.08 11.31
CA LEU A 234 23.23 24.89 10.80
C LEU A 234 24.19 24.26 11.82
N PRO A 235 24.22 24.70 13.11
CA PRO A 235 25.14 24.15 14.10
C PRO A 235 24.95 22.65 14.33
N ILE A 236 23.70 22.17 14.35
CA ILE A 236 23.41 20.75 14.57
C ILE A 236 23.62 19.92 13.30
N LEU A 237 23.28 20.47 12.14
CA LEU A 237 23.51 19.78 10.86
C LEU A 237 25.00 19.54 10.58
N GLU A 238 25.86 20.49 10.93
CA GLU A 238 27.32 20.32 10.82
C GLU A 238 27.84 19.21 11.73
N GLN A 239 27.31 19.12 12.97
CA GLN A 239 27.70 18.07 13.90
C GLN A 239 27.28 16.69 13.40
N VAL A 240 26.04 16.57 12.92
CA VAL A 240 25.48 15.32 12.38
C VAL A 240 26.21 14.90 11.09
N ALA A 241 26.47 15.85 10.19
CA ALA A 241 27.19 15.59 8.94
C ALA A 241 28.63 15.09 9.20
N LYS A 242 29.33 15.68 10.17
CA LYS A 242 30.69 15.24 10.55
C LYS A 242 30.73 13.81 11.09
N GLN A 243 29.65 13.38 11.76
CA GLN A 243 29.54 12.02 12.30
C GLN A 243 28.98 11.02 11.28
N GLY A 244 28.44 11.48 10.16
CA GLY A 244 27.82 10.61 9.15
C GLY A 244 26.53 9.92 9.60
N ILE A 245 25.89 10.43 10.67
CA ILE A 245 24.69 9.82 11.27
C ILE A 245 23.45 10.34 10.56
N PRO A 246 22.43 9.48 10.28
CA PRO A 246 21.14 9.93 9.79
C PRO A 246 20.44 10.84 10.80
N LEU A 247 19.72 11.85 10.32
CA LEU A 247 18.97 12.78 11.16
C LEU A 247 17.47 12.73 10.82
N LEU A 248 16.64 12.52 11.83
CA LEU A 248 15.21 12.79 11.78
C LEU A 248 14.93 14.14 12.46
N ILE A 249 14.18 15.00 11.80
CA ILE A 249 13.69 16.25 12.38
C ILE A 249 12.18 16.14 12.58
N ILE A 250 11.73 16.24 13.82
CA ILE A 250 10.30 16.31 14.20
C ILE A 250 10.04 17.73 14.68
N SER A 251 9.23 18.49 13.93
CA SER A 251 8.94 19.88 14.26
C SER A 251 7.49 20.25 13.96
N GLU A 252 7.01 21.38 14.46
CA GLU A 252 5.65 21.85 14.14
C GLU A 252 5.44 21.92 12.62
N ASP A 253 6.39 22.54 11.90
CA ASP A 253 6.48 22.55 10.44
C ASP A 253 7.91 22.89 10.01
N ILE A 254 8.27 22.49 8.78
CA ILE A 254 9.51 22.94 8.13
C ILE A 254 9.15 23.43 6.73
N GLU A 255 9.43 24.67 6.46
CA GLU A 255 9.04 25.32 5.20
C GLU A 255 10.12 26.28 4.69
N GLY A 256 9.90 26.84 3.52
CA GLY A 256 10.77 27.87 2.93
C GLY A 256 12.21 27.41 2.67
N GLU A 257 13.18 28.26 3.06
CA GLU A 257 14.60 28.04 2.87
C GLU A 257 15.11 26.77 3.58
N ALA A 258 14.63 26.51 4.79
CA ALA A 258 15.06 25.35 5.57
C ALA A 258 14.71 24.04 4.87
N LEU A 259 13.46 23.88 4.41
CA LEU A 259 13.03 22.66 3.69
C LEU A 259 13.81 22.50 2.37
N ALA A 260 13.93 23.57 1.58
CA ALA A 260 14.64 23.52 0.29
C ALA A 260 16.11 23.08 0.48
N THR A 261 16.78 23.61 1.49
CA THR A 261 18.18 23.29 1.78
C THR A 261 18.33 21.83 2.26
N LEU A 262 17.45 21.34 3.13
CA LEU A 262 17.46 19.94 3.57
C LEU A 262 17.27 18.98 2.39
N VAL A 263 16.31 19.27 1.51
CA VAL A 263 16.05 18.47 0.30
C VAL A 263 17.26 18.46 -0.64
N VAL A 264 17.85 19.61 -0.93
CA VAL A 264 19.03 19.70 -1.81
C VAL A 264 20.22 18.92 -1.23
N ASN A 265 20.50 19.02 0.07
CA ASN A 265 21.59 18.28 0.70
C ASN A 265 21.32 16.77 0.77
N LYS A 266 20.06 16.35 0.97
CA LYS A 266 19.65 14.94 0.86
C LYS A 266 19.90 14.42 -0.55
N MET A 267 19.45 15.13 -1.59
CA MET A 267 19.62 14.74 -3.00
C MET A 267 21.10 14.68 -3.41
N ARG A 268 21.95 15.54 -2.85
CA ARG A 268 23.41 15.53 -3.07
C ARG A 268 24.13 14.43 -2.28
N GLY A 269 23.45 13.74 -1.39
CA GLY A 269 24.06 12.72 -0.52
C GLY A 269 24.98 13.29 0.57
N THR A 270 24.98 14.61 0.79
CA THR A 270 25.78 15.27 1.83
C THR A 270 25.19 15.12 3.22
N LEU A 271 23.85 14.97 3.31
CA LEU A 271 23.12 14.71 4.54
C LEU A 271 22.14 13.55 4.33
N ASN A 272 22.14 12.60 5.24
CA ASN A 272 21.06 11.61 5.32
C ASN A 272 20.01 12.12 6.30
N VAL A 273 19.03 12.87 5.81
CA VAL A 273 18.04 13.58 6.63
C VAL A 273 16.62 13.27 6.16
N ALA A 274 15.71 13.25 7.10
CA ALA A 274 14.28 13.28 6.86
C ALA A 274 13.59 14.23 7.84
N ALA A 275 12.45 14.77 7.45
CA ALA A 275 11.69 15.70 8.26
C ALA A 275 10.20 15.33 8.26
N VAL A 276 9.59 15.39 9.43
CA VAL A 276 8.18 15.10 9.66
C VAL A 276 7.54 16.18 10.52
N LYS A 277 6.22 16.38 10.37
CA LYS A 277 5.48 17.26 11.25
C LYS A 277 5.23 16.60 12.60
N ALA A 278 5.27 17.39 13.65
CA ALA A 278 4.91 16.95 14.99
C ALA A 278 3.45 16.48 15.05
N PRO A 279 3.16 15.38 15.78
CA PRO A 279 1.79 14.90 15.96
C PRO A 279 0.99 15.81 16.90
N GLY A 280 -0.32 15.92 16.66
CA GLY A 280 -1.23 16.71 17.50
C GLY A 280 -1.17 18.22 17.25
N PHE A 281 -1.88 18.98 18.09
CA PHE A 281 -1.98 20.45 18.04
C PHE A 281 -1.97 21.03 19.46
N GLY A 282 -1.43 22.25 19.62
CA GLY A 282 -1.40 22.95 20.92
C GLY A 282 -0.72 22.14 22.01
N ASP A 283 -1.31 22.09 23.21
CA ASP A 283 -0.74 21.40 24.37
C ASP A 283 -0.59 19.89 24.17
N ARG A 284 -1.48 19.28 23.37
CA ARG A 284 -1.35 17.86 22.99
C ARG A 284 -0.10 17.59 22.16
N ARG A 285 0.25 18.51 21.25
CA ARG A 285 1.49 18.39 20.46
C ARG A 285 2.70 18.39 21.39
N LYS A 286 2.76 19.33 22.35
CA LYS A 286 3.85 19.37 23.33
C LYS A 286 3.96 18.08 24.14
N ALA A 287 2.81 17.59 24.65
CA ALA A 287 2.78 16.35 25.42
C ALA A 287 3.25 15.13 24.60
N MET A 288 2.86 15.03 23.33
CA MET A 288 3.33 13.95 22.44
C MET A 288 4.82 14.09 22.08
N LEU A 289 5.31 15.31 21.89
CA LEU A 289 6.74 15.56 21.67
C LEU A 289 7.58 15.20 22.90
N GLU A 290 7.06 15.47 24.13
CA GLU A 290 7.69 15.02 25.37
C GLU A 290 7.73 13.49 25.48
N ASP A 291 6.64 12.80 25.11
CA ASP A 291 6.61 11.34 25.09
C ASP A 291 7.67 10.76 24.13
N ILE A 292 7.79 11.36 22.93
CA ILE A 292 8.84 11.00 21.97
C ILE A 292 10.23 11.29 22.52
N ALA A 293 10.43 12.43 23.21
CA ALA A 293 11.71 12.77 23.82
C ALA A 293 12.12 11.75 24.90
N ILE A 294 11.18 11.35 25.75
CA ILE A 294 11.42 10.34 26.79
C ILE A 294 11.73 8.97 26.16
N LEU A 295 10.97 8.58 25.13
CA LEU A 295 11.16 7.32 24.43
C LEU A 295 12.54 7.21 23.75
N THR A 296 13.06 8.32 23.26
CA THR A 296 14.31 8.37 22.48
C THR A 296 15.51 8.86 23.25
N ASN A 297 15.35 9.16 24.56
CA ASN A 297 16.36 9.79 25.41
C ASN A 297 16.83 11.16 24.90
N GLY A 298 15.96 11.86 24.16
CA GLY A 298 16.21 13.20 23.65
C GLY A 298 15.63 14.29 24.54
N ARG A 299 15.75 15.52 24.09
CA ARG A 299 15.21 16.71 24.75
C ARG A 299 14.23 17.44 23.84
N LEU A 300 13.08 17.83 24.39
CA LEU A 300 12.16 18.70 23.68
C LEU A 300 12.73 20.12 23.61
N ILE A 301 12.89 20.64 22.40
CA ILE A 301 13.33 22.00 22.13
C ILE A 301 12.09 22.89 21.99
N SER A 302 11.88 23.77 22.99
CA SER A 302 10.72 24.67 23.03
C SER A 302 11.11 26.01 23.64
N ASP A 303 10.49 27.09 23.16
CA ASP A 303 10.67 28.42 23.71
C ASP A 303 10.17 28.53 25.15
N ASP A 304 9.11 27.81 25.48
CA ASP A 304 8.55 27.76 26.82
C ASP A 304 9.54 27.19 27.84
N LEU A 305 10.44 26.33 27.40
CA LEU A 305 11.53 25.78 28.20
C LEU A 305 12.80 26.63 28.14
N GLY A 306 12.77 27.78 27.43
CA GLY A 306 13.92 28.68 27.27
C GLY A 306 15.04 28.11 26.41
N ILE A 307 14.78 27.04 25.62
CA ILE A 307 15.79 26.35 24.81
C ILE A 307 15.71 26.85 23.37
N LYS A 308 16.77 27.48 22.91
CA LYS A 308 16.85 27.94 21.52
C LYS A 308 17.51 26.91 20.64
N LEU A 309 16.99 26.75 19.41
CA LEU A 309 17.47 25.77 18.43
C LEU A 309 18.96 25.97 18.06
N GLU A 310 19.43 27.20 18.03
CA GLU A 310 20.83 27.58 17.74
C GLU A 310 21.85 27.13 18.82
N ASN A 311 21.37 26.80 20.03
CA ASN A 311 22.22 26.45 21.19
C ASN A 311 22.24 24.94 21.49
N ILE A 312 21.54 24.11 20.70
CA ILE A 312 21.49 22.67 20.92
C ILE A 312 22.79 21.99 20.53
N THR A 313 23.07 20.92 21.23
CA THR A 313 24.21 20.05 21.00
C THR A 313 23.75 18.66 20.59
N PHE A 314 24.66 17.82 20.13
CA PHE A 314 24.35 16.44 19.80
C PHE A 314 23.76 15.64 20.97
N ASN A 315 24.11 16.00 22.20
CA ASN A 315 23.59 15.34 23.43
C ASN A 315 22.12 15.66 23.71
N ASP A 316 21.55 16.70 23.10
CA ASP A 316 20.13 17.06 23.23
C ASP A 316 19.27 16.28 22.24
N LEU A 317 19.89 15.60 21.26
CA LEU A 317 19.18 14.77 20.29
C LEU A 317 18.77 13.43 20.89
N GLY A 318 17.56 12.99 20.54
CA GLY A 318 17.14 11.62 20.78
C GLY A 318 17.81 10.63 19.83
N SER A 319 17.67 9.35 20.13
CA SER A 319 18.15 8.27 19.27
C SER A 319 17.23 7.05 19.30
N ALA A 320 17.26 6.28 18.25
CA ALA A 320 16.54 5.02 18.10
C ALA A 320 17.37 4.07 17.22
N LYS A 321 17.08 2.78 17.28
CA LYS A 321 17.72 1.81 16.38
C LYS A 321 17.26 2.00 14.94
N LYS A 322 15.98 2.33 14.74
CA LYS A 322 15.40 2.51 13.41
C LYS A 322 14.24 3.48 13.43
N VAL A 323 14.09 4.24 12.36
CA VAL A 323 12.88 5.03 12.08
C VAL A 323 12.39 4.71 10.67
N LYS A 324 11.11 4.36 10.58
CA LYS A 324 10.41 4.14 9.31
C LYS A 324 9.36 5.23 9.12
N ILE A 325 9.41 5.92 7.99
CA ILE A 325 8.48 7.00 7.65
C ILE A 325 7.81 6.68 6.33
N THR A 326 6.49 6.67 6.33
CA THR A 326 5.66 6.55 5.13
C THR A 326 5.08 7.92 4.76
N LYS A 327 4.18 7.98 3.79
CA LYS A 327 3.46 9.21 3.44
C LYS A 327 2.62 9.74 4.61
N ASP A 328 2.05 8.85 5.43
CA ASP A 328 1.05 9.21 6.44
C ASP A 328 1.52 8.97 7.87
N ASN A 329 2.52 8.12 8.10
CA ASN A 329 2.92 7.67 9.43
C ASN A 329 4.44 7.70 9.63
N SER A 330 4.86 7.93 10.88
CA SER A 330 6.24 7.76 11.34
C SER A 330 6.29 6.77 12.49
N THR A 331 7.15 5.76 12.39
CA THR A 331 7.34 4.71 13.40
C THR A 331 8.77 4.77 13.93
N ILE A 332 8.92 4.98 15.23
CA ILE A 332 10.18 4.90 15.96
C ILE A 332 10.28 3.48 16.54
N VAL A 333 11.33 2.77 16.24
CA VAL A 333 11.56 1.39 16.66
C VAL A 333 12.79 1.32 17.53
N ASP A 334 12.68 0.71 18.71
CA ASP A 334 13.75 0.54 19.68
C ASP A 334 14.39 1.89 20.05
N GLY A 335 13.55 2.79 20.63
CA GLY A 335 13.98 4.07 21.16
C GLY A 335 14.94 3.85 22.35
N GLN A 336 16.00 4.67 22.42
CA GLN A 336 17.06 4.51 23.42
C GLN A 336 16.74 5.21 24.76
N GLY A 337 15.45 5.44 25.05
CA GLY A 337 14.97 5.98 26.31
C GLY A 337 15.21 5.00 27.47
N ALA A 338 15.56 5.54 28.63
CA ALA A 338 15.68 4.74 29.83
C ALA A 338 14.31 4.16 30.24
N LYS A 339 14.18 2.85 30.34
CA LYS A 339 12.93 2.15 30.67
C LYS A 339 12.24 2.72 31.91
N LYS A 340 12.98 3.07 32.94
CA LYS A 340 12.48 3.71 34.15
C LYS A 340 11.77 5.05 33.87
N ASN A 341 12.28 5.84 32.92
CA ASN A 341 11.68 7.13 32.57
C ASN A 341 10.39 6.92 31.75
N ILE A 342 10.38 5.91 30.88
CA ILE A 342 9.19 5.53 30.09
C ILE A 342 8.09 5.02 31.04
N GLU A 343 8.41 4.14 32.00
CA GLU A 343 7.46 3.65 33.01
C GLU A 343 6.90 4.78 33.87
N ALA A 344 7.75 5.69 34.33
CA ALA A 344 7.31 6.88 35.09
C ALA A 344 6.36 7.77 34.27
N ARG A 345 6.62 7.94 32.97
CA ARG A 345 5.73 8.70 32.09
C ARG A 345 4.38 8.00 31.86
N ILE A 346 4.39 6.69 31.70
CA ILE A 346 3.17 5.84 31.62
C ILE A 346 2.33 6.03 32.89
N ASP A 347 2.92 5.98 34.07
CA ASP A 347 2.19 6.15 35.32
C ASP A 347 1.66 7.58 35.51
N GLN A 348 2.38 8.59 35.03
CA GLN A 348 1.88 9.97 34.97
C GLN A 348 0.63 10.07 34.09
N ILE A 349 0.64 9.50 32.87
CA ILE A 349 -0.52 9.52 31.97
C ILE A 349 -1.72 8.78 32.59
N LYS A 350 -1.50 7.63 33.27
CA LYS A 350 -2.55 6.94 34.01
C LYS A 350 -3.18 7.79 35.11
N ALA A 351 -2.35 8.56 35.84
CA ALA A 351 -2.84 9.47 36.84
C ALA A 351 -3.66 10.64 36.21
N GLU A 352 -3.23 11.16 35.05
CA GLU A 352 -3.97 12.17 34.30
C GLU A 352 -5.34 11.63 33.82
N ILE A 353 -5.43 10.38 33.35
CA ILE A 353 -6.68 9.72 32.98
C ILE A 353 -7.63 9.61 34.19
N ALA A 354 -7.11 9.22 35.34
CA ALA A 354 -7.90 9.07 36.56
C ALA A 354 -8.43 10.43 37.08
N ALA A 355 -7.67 11.51 36.92
CA ALA A 355 -8.03 12.87 37.34
C ALA A 355 -8.95 13.60 36.35
N SER A 356 -8.96 13.20 35.08
CA SER A 356 -9.77 13.84 34.03
C SER A 356 -11.27 13.60 34.26
N THR A 357 -12.07 14.65 34.06
CA THR A 357 -13.54 14.58 34.12
C THR A 357 -14.20 14.57 32.73
N SER A 358 -13.44 14.86 31.69
CA SER A 358 -13.88 14.89 30.29
C SER A 358 -13.69 13.53 29.62
N ASP A 359 -14.75 12.92 29.11
CA ASP A 359 -14.68 11.65 28.41
C ASP A 359 -13.82 11.74 27.15
N TYR A 360 -13.87 12.88 26.43
CA TYR A 360 -13.04 13.13 25.27
C TYR A 360 -11.54 13.22 25.64
N ASP A 361 -11.20 13.91 26.74
CA ASP A 361 -9.79 13.99 27.17
C ASP A 361 -9.28 12.64 27.69
N LYS A 362 -10.15 11.88 28.39
CA LYS A 362 -9.81 10.49 28.77
C LYS A 362 -9.50 9.62 27.56
N GLU A 363 -10.34 9.69 26.53
CA GLU A 363 -10.10 8.93 25.28
C GLU A 363 -8.75 9.30 24.66
N LYS A 364 -8.42 10.58 24.57
CA LYS A 364 -7.15 11.04 23.99
C LYS A 364 -5.93 10.72 24.86
N LEU A 365 -6.07 10.72 26.17
CA LEU A 365 -5.03 10.25 27.08
C LEU A 365 -4.85 8.72 27.00
N GLN A 366 -5.92 7.95 26.81
CA GLN A 366 -5.85 6.50 26.58
C GLN A 366 -5.14 6.16 25.26
N GLU A 367 -5.45 6.89 24.16
CA GLU A 367 -4.73 6.75 22.90
C GLU A 367 -3.22 6.99 23.06
N ARG A 368 -2.87 8.04 23.82
CA ARG A 368 -1.47 8.40 24.08
C ARG A 368 -0.78 7.36 24.96
N LEU A 369 -1.49 6.85 25.98
CA LEU A 369 -1.01 5.76 26.83
C LEU A 369 -0.70 4.52 26.01
N ALA A 370 -1.64 4.08 25.16
CA ALA A 370 -1.46 2.91 24.32
C ALA A 370 -0.24 3.06 23.39
N LYS A 371 -0.08 4.23 22.75
CA LYS A 371 1.08 4.49 21.86
C LYS A 371 2.44 4.38 22.59
N LEU A 372 2.49 4.68 23.89
CA LEU A 372 3.73 4.64 24.67
C LEU A 372 3.95 3.28 25.37
N SER A 373 2.87 2.59 25.78
CA SER A 373 2.94 1.37 26.60
C SER A 373 3.07 0.08 25.77
N ASP A 374 2.47 0.05 24.55
CA ASP A 374 2.31 -1.20 23.82
C ASP A 374 3.56 -1.58 23.04
N GLY A 375 4.49 -0.65 22.84
CA GLY A 375 5.73 -0.87 22.11
C GLY A 375 5.51 -1.15 20.62
N VAL A 376 6.50 -1.75 19.99
CA VAL A 376 6.47 -2.15 18.57
C VAL A 376 6.83 -3.64 18.48
N ALA A 377 5.96 -4.44 17.87
CA ALA A 377 6.27 -5.82 17.52
C ALA A 377 7.04 -5.84 16.19
N ILE A 378 8.15 -6.56 16.15
CA ILE A 378 8.97 -6.74 14.96
C ILE A 378 8.87 -8.20 14.54
N ILE A 379 8.26 -8.44 13.38
CA ILE A 379 8.28 -9.75 12.74
C ILE A 379 9.52 -9.80 11.84
N LYS A 380 10.53 -10.54 12.27
CA LYS A 380 11.74 -10.78 11.49
C LYS A 380 11.53 -12.01 10.63
N VAL A 381 11.57 -11.83 9.33
CA VAL A 381 11.32 -12.90 8.34
C VAL A 381 12.64 -13.53 7.94
N GLY A 382 12.75 -14.85 8.09
CA GLY A 382 13.92 -15.64 7.68
C GLY A 382 13.61 -16.50 6.45
N ALA A 383 14.61 -16.67 5.57
CA ALA A 383 14.55 -17.56 4.42
C ALA A 383 15.95 -18.02 4.00
N THR A 384 16.01 -19.00 3.08
CA THR A 384 17.27 -19.58 2.61
C THR A 384 17.92 -18.76 1.50
N THR A 385 17.12 -18.09 0.67
CA THR A 385 17.58 -17.26 -0.45
C THR A 385 16.98 -15.86 -0.40
N GLU A 386 17.64 -14.88 -0.98
CA GLU A 386 17.17 -13.49 -1.05
C GLU A 386 15.82 -13.38 -1.78
N THR A 387 15.61 -14.17 -2.85
CA THR A 387 14.35 -14.19 -3.58
C THR A 387 13.20 -14.72 -2.74
N GLU A 388 13.43 -15.80 -1.98
CA GLU A 388 12.46 -16.37 -1.05
C GLU A 388 12.18 -15.40 0.11
N LEU A 389 13.22 -14.75 0.62
CA LEU A 389 13.11 -13.77 1.70
C LEU A 389 12.19 -12.61 1.31
N LYS A 390 12.39 -12.07 0.12
CA LYS A 390 11.57 -10.97 -0.38
C LYS A 390 10.10 -11.40 -0.56
N GLU A 391 9.86 -12.55 -1.19
CA GLU A 391 8.51 -13.09 -1.38
C GLU A 391 7.80 -13.34 -0.03
N LYS A 392 8.50 -13.95 0.92
CA LYS A 392 7.95 -14.25 2.24
C LYS A 392 7.66 -12.99 3.05
N LYS A 393 8.53 -11.98 2.94
CA LYS A 393 8.34 -10.67 3.58
C LYS A 393 7.11 -9.94 3.03
N ASP A 394 6.97 -9.88 1.71
CA ASP A 394 5.82 -9.25 1.06
C ASP A 394 4.52 -9.98 1.49
N ARG A 395 4.52 -11.31 1.55
CA ARG A 395 3.39 -12.12 2.03
C ARG A 395 3.03 -11.86 3.50
N VAL A 396 4.02 -11.67 4.37
CA VAL A 396 3.78 -11.30 5.78
C VAL A 396 3.21 -9.89 5.88
N GLU A 397 3.70 -8.94 5.08
CA GLU A 397 3.18 -7.57 5.02
C GLU A 397 1.71 -7.55 4.55
N ASP A 398 1.37 -8.28 3.49
CA ASP A 398 -0.01 -8.41 2.99
C ASP A 398 -0.95 -9.01 4.05
N ALA A 399 -0.51 -10.10 4.69
CA ALA A 399 -1.29 -10.74 5.75
C ALA A 399 -1.48 -9.83 6.97
N LEU A 400 -0.49 -9.01 7.33
CA LEU A 400 -0.60 -8.02 8.39
C LEU A 400 -1.62 -6.93 8.05
N HIS A 401 -1.58 -6.40 6.82
CA HIS A 401 -2.52 -5.40 6.35
C HIS A 401 -3.95 -5.92 6.31
N ALA A 402 -4.17 -7.11 5.77
CA ALA A 402 -5.48 -7.76 5.76
C ALA A 402 -6.02 -8.01 7.18
N THR A 403 -5.15 -8.41 8.10
CA THR A 403 -5.54 -8.63 9.50
C THR A 403 -5.97 -7.33 10.18
N ARG A 404 -5.24 -6.23 9.95
CA ARG A 404 -5.65 -4.89 10.42
C ARG A 404 -7.00 -4.47 9.85
N ALA A 405 -7.19 -4.66 8.54
CA ALA A 405 -8.45 -4.36 7.87
C ALA A 405 -9.63 -5.17 8.45
N ALA A 406 -9.39 -6.42 8.84
CA ALA A 406 -10.39 -7.27 9.51
C ALA A 406 -10.72 -6.80 10.93
N VAL A 407 -9.72 -6.36 11.68
CA VAL A 407 -9.94 -5.79 13.04
C VAL A 407 -10.74 -4.49 12.96
N GLU A 408 -10.52 -3.65 11.92
CA GLU A 408 -11.19 -2.36 11.75
C GLU A 408 -12.67 -2.51 11.35
N GLU A 409 -12.99 -3.35 10.36
CA GLU A 409 -14.33 -3.42 9.77
C GLU A 409 -14.99 -4.80 9.85
N GLY A 410 -14.34 -5.76 10.51
CA GLY A 410 -14.83 -7.11 10.60
C GLY A 410 -14.48 -7.98 9.39
N ILE A 411 -15.01 -9.20 9.43
CA ILE A 411 -14.80 -10.26 8.42
C ILE A 411 -16.10 -10.63 7.73
N VAL A 412 -16.01 -11.05 6.48
CA VAL A 412 -17.08 -11.62 5.69
C VAL A 412 -16.66 -12.99 5.17
N ILE A 413 -17.60 -13.77 4.67
CA ILE A 413 -17.30 -15.03 4.00
C ILE A 413 -16.38 -14.81 2.79
N GLY A 414 -15.31 -15.59 2.69
CA GLY A 414 -14.30 -15.48 1.65
C GLY A 414 -14.65 -16.16 0.33
N GLY A 415 -13.63 -16.38 -0.52
CA GLY A 415 -13.80 -17.09 -1.78
C GLY A 415 -14.65 -16.36 -2.83
N GLY A 416 -14.84 -15.04 -2.69
CA GLY A 416 -15.74 -14.24 -3.52
C GLY A 416 -17.21 -14.39 -3.20
N VAL A 417 -17.58 -15.21 -2.19
CA VAL A 417 -18.99 -15.51 -1.85
C VAL A 417 -19.69 -14.31 -1.22
N ALA A 418 -19.00 -13.47 -0.45
CA ALA A 418 -19.58 -12.25 0.10
C ALA A 418 -20.16 -11.33 -0.99
N LEU A 419 -19.47 -11.19 -2.11
CA LEU A 419 -19.95 -10.42 -3.26
C LEU A 419 -21.18 -11.06 -3.92
N LEU A 420 -21.21 -12.40 -4.02
CA LEU A 420 -22.37 -13.14 -4.52
C LEU A 420 -23.59 -12.96 -3.61
N ARG A 421 -23.41 -12.96 -2.29
CA ARG A 421 -24.50 -12.75 -1.32
C ARG A 421 -24.99 -11.31 -1.36
N ALA A 422 -24.08 -10.35 -1.41
CA ALA A 422 -24.44 -8.93 -1.51
C ALA A 422 -25.17 -8.57 -2.83
N GLN A 423 -25.01 -9.38 -3.89
CA GLN A 423 -25.74 -9.25 -5.15
C GLN A 423 -27.27 -9.26 -4.96
N ASN A 424 -27.80 -10.00 -3.97
CA ASN A 424 -29.23 -10.10 -3.73
C ASN A 424 -29.87 -8.75 -3.33
N ALA A 425 -29.10 -7.86 -2.70
CA ALA A 425 -29.60 -6.51 -2.34
C ALA A 425 -29.95 -5.67 -3.58
N LEU A 426 -29.36 -5.99 -4.73
CA LEU A 426 -29.64 -5.29 -6.00
C LEU A 426 -31.00 -5.65 -6.62
N GLU A 427 -31.67 -6.72 -6.16
CA GLU A 427 -33.00 -7.11 -6.68
C GLU A 427 -34.07 -6.08 -6.35
N ASN A 428 -33.91 -5.39 -5.23
CA ASN A 428 -34.82 -4.36 -4.77
C ASN A 428 -34.50 -2.95 -5.32
N LEU A 429 -33.33 -2.78 -5.97
CA LEU A 429 -32.93 -1.51 -6.54
C LEU A 429 -33.54 -1.34 -7.93
N LYS A 430 -34.43 -0.37 -8.07
CA LYS A 430 -35.04 0.01 -9.36
C LYS A 430 -34.65 1.44 -9.69
N LEU A 431 -34.04 1.62 -10.84
CA LEU A 431 -33.67 2.92 -11.39
C LEU A 431 -34.37 3.11 -12.74
N GLU A 432 -34.24 4.27 -13.34
CA GLU A 432 -34.91 4.57 -14.62
C GLU A 432 -33.94 4.43 -15.81
N GLY A 433 -34.48 4.05 -16.97
CA GLY A 433 -33.73 4.02 -18.24
C GLY A 433 -32.41 3.25 -18.17
N ASP A 434 -31.38 3.85 -18.76
CA ASP A 434 -30.05 3.24 -18.86
C ASP A 434 -29.32 3.08 -17.52
N GLN A 435 -29.79 3.68 -16.43
CA GLN A 435 -29.26 3.43 -15.09
C GLN A 435 -29.47 1.99 -14.65
N ASN A 436 -30.57 1.34 -15.08
CA ASN A 436 -30.79 -0.08 -14.82
C ASN A 436 -29.70 -0.98 -15.45
N ILE A 437 -29.13 -0.56 -16.57
CA ILE A 437 -28.00 -1.26 -17.18
C ILE A 437 -26.80 -1.26 -16.23
N GLY A 438 -26.54 -0.14 -15.53
CA GLY A 438 -25.49 -0.04 -14.51
C GLY A 438 -25.66 -1.08 -13.38
N ILE A 439 -26.91 -1.32 -12.94
CA ILE A 439 -27.21 -2.37 -11.93
C ILE A 439 -26.84 -3.76 -12.49
N GLN A 440 -27.23 -4.07 -13.73
CA GLN A 440 -26.93 -5.37 -14.34
C GLN A 440 -25.44 -5.58 -14.55
N ILE A 441 -24.68 -4.53 -14.91
CA ILE A 441 -23.22 -4.56 -15.02
C ILE A 441 -22.59 -4.95 -13.68
N ILE A 442 -22.97 -4.28 -12.59
CA ILE A 442 -22.45 -4.60 -11.27
C ILE A 442 -22.88 -6.01 -10.86
N LYS A 443 -24.15 -6.36 -11.05
CA LYS A 443 -24.66 -7.71 -10.75
C LYS A 443 -23.82 -8.80 -11.43
N ARG A 444 -23.43 -8.61 -12.68
CA ARG A 444 -22.58 -9.55 -13.42
C ARG A 444 -21.14 -9.53 -12.94
N ALA A 445 -20.58 -8.35 -12.66
CA ALA A 445 -19.19 -8.20 -12.24
C ALA A 445 -18.92 -8.84 -10.86
N LEU A 446 -19.89 -8.80 -9.94
CA LEU A 446 -19.75 -9.40 -8.60
C LEU A 446 -19.54 -10.93 -8.61
N GLU A 447 -19.83 -11.60 -9.72
CA GLU A 447 -19.59 -13.04 -9.87
C GLU A 447 -18.12 -13.36 -10.22
N GLU A 448 -17.40 -12.42 -10.84
CA GLU A 448 -16.10 -12.70 -11.45
C GLU A 448 -15.02 -13.17 -10.45
N PRO A 449 -14.87 -12.63 -9.23
CA PRO A 449 -13.89 -13.16 -8.28
C PRO A 449 -14.10 -14.64 -7.97
N ALA A 450 -15.32 -15.06 -7.68
CA ALA A 450 -15.64 -16.47 -7.43
C ALA A 450 -15.42 -17.35 -8.69
N ARG A 451 -15.73 -16.82 -9.88
CA ARG A 451 -15.49 -17.49 -11.16
C ARG A 451 -14.01 -17.74 -11.39
N ILE A 452 -13.16 -16.73 -11.17
CA ILE A 452 -11.71 -16.85 -11.39
C ILE A 452 -11.08 -17.79 -10.36
N ILE A 453 -11.47 -17.73 -9.08
CA ILE A 453 -11.01 -18.66 -8.05
C ILE A 453 -11.32 -20.11 -8.45
N SER A 454 -12.55 -20.37 -8.90
CA SER A 454 -12.99 -21.69 -9.34
C SER A 454 -12.23 -22.16 -10.60
N SER A 455 -12.04 -21.26 -11.57
CA SER A 455 -11.29 -21.54 -12.81
C SER A 455 -9.82 -21.87 -12.52
N ASN A 456 -9.18 -21.11 -11.64
CA ASN A 456 -7.79 -21.36 -11.24
C ASN A 456 -7.63 -22.70 -10.49
N ALA A 457 -8.70 -23.17 -9.86
CA ALA A 457 -8.78 -24.49 -9.23
C ALA A 457 -9.11 -25.64 -10.22
N GLY A 458 -9.36 -25.32 -11.50
CA GLY A 458 -9.68 -26.32 -12.53
C GLY A 458 -11.14 -26.74 -12.61
N HIS A 459 -12.03 -25.98 -11.95
CA HIS A 459 -13.48 -26.24 -11.96
C HIS A 459 -14.23 -25.31 -12.91
N GLU A 460 -15.39 -25.78 -13.43
CA GLU A 460 -16.23 -24.94 -14.30
C GLU A 460 -16.88 -23.79 -13.49
N PRO A 461 -16.52 -22.52 -13.76
CA PRO A 461 -16.91 -21.38 -12.93
C PRO A 461 -18.43 -21.17 -12.86
N SER A 462 -19.13 -21.45 -13.96
CA SER A 462 -20.59 -21.25 -14.04
C SER A 462 -21.34 -22.21 -13.13
N VAL A 463 -20.89 -23.46 -13.07
CA VAL A 463 -21.48 -24.50 -12.21
C VAL A 463 -21.26 -24.17 -10.73
N VAL A 464 -20.06 -23.72 -10.38
CA VAL A 464 -19.73 -23.37 -8.98
C VAL A 464 -20.56 -22.18 -8.52
N VAL A 465 -20.59 -21.10 -9.30
CA VAL A 465 -21.34 -19.88 -8.95
C VAL A 465 -22.85 -20.18 -8.86
N ASP A 466 -23.41 -20.92 -9.81
CA ASP A 466 -24.83 -21.28 -9.80
C ASP A 466 -25.19 -22.08 -8.55
N LYS A 467 -24.39 -23.08 -8.19
CA LYS A 467 -24.61 -23.89 -6.98
C LYS A 467 -24.55 -23.05 -5.69
N ILE A 468 -23.62 -22.10 -5.60
CA ILE A 468 -23.53 -21.19 -4.45
C ILE A 468 -24.78 -20.30 -4.36
N LYS A 469 -25.18 -19.68 -5.49
CA LYS A 469 -26.33 -18.76 -5.53
C LYS A 469 -27.65 -19.43 -5.18
N ASN A 470 -27.85 -20.69 -5.61
CA ASN A 470 -29.07 -21.46 -5.36
C ASN A 470 -29.15 -22.05 -3.95
N THR A 471 -28.08 -21.98 -3.16
CA THR A 471 -28.05 -22.48 -1.79
C THR A 471 -28.47 -21.38 -0.80
N LYS A 472 -29.44 -21.69 0.09
CA LYS A 472 -29.95 -20.73 1.08
C LYS A 472 -29.02 -20.46 2.25
N ASP A 473 -28.13 -21.39 2.55
CA ASP A 473 -27.12 -21.21 3.61
C ASP A 473 -26.15 -20.10 3.21
N GLN A 474 -26.07 -19.05 4.05
CA GLN A 474 -25.24 -17.88 3.80
C GLN A 474 -23.74 -18.21 3.83
N ASN A 475 -23.34 -19.20 4.61
CA ASN A 475 -21.95 -19.61 4.79
C ASN A 475 -21.50 -20.69 3.79
N PHE A 476 -22.42 -21.20 2.98
CA PHE A 476 -22.11 -22.21 1.99
C PHE A 476 -21.32 -21.61 0.80
N GLY A 477 -20.20 -22.24 0.46
CA GLY A 477 -19.38 -21.88 -0.67
C GLY A 477 -18.50 -23.02 -1.16
N PHE A 478 -17.61 -22.72 -2.09
CA PHE A 478 -16.63 -23.65 -2.65
C PHE A 478 -15.24 -23.35 -2.09
N ASP A 479 -14.71 -24.27 -1.27
CA ASP A 479 -13.30 -24.23 -0.85
C ASP A 479 -12.42 -24.73 -2.00
N ALA A 480 -11.79 -23.78 -2.69
CA ALA A 480 -10.94 -24.07 -3.83
C ALA A 480 -9.61 -24.75 -3.46
N LYS A 481 -9.19 -24.72 -2.17
CA LYS A 481 -8.00 -25.44 -1.69
C LYS A 481 -8.31 -26.93 -1.53
N ALA A 482 -9.40 -27.24 -0.84
CA ALA A 482 -9.84 -28.61 -0.60
C ALA A 482 -10.69 -29.18 -1.74
N GLU A 483 -11.14 -28.35 -2.70
CA GLU A 483 -12.00 -28.70 -3.84
C GLU A 483 -13.36 -29.29 -3.42
N ILE A 484 -13.91 -28.79 -2.30
CA ILE A 484 -15.19 -29.22 -1.75
C ILE A 484 -16.15 -28.06 -1.52
N TYR A 485 -17.44 -28.37 -1.49
CA TYR A 485 -18.47 -27.43 -1.04
C TYR A 485 -18.70 -27.61 0.47
N THR A 486 -18.59 -26.51 1.21
CA THR A 486 -18.69 -26.54 2.68
C THR A 486 -19.14 -25.20 3.24
N ASP A 487 -19.33 -25.12 4.56
CA ASP A 487 -19.42 -23.88 5.32
C ASP A 487 -18.02 -23.23 5.36
N LEU A 488 -17.83 -22.18 4.56
CA LEU A 488 -16.53 -21.52 4.39
C LEU A 488 -16.07 -20.81 5.66
N VAL A 489 -17.01 -20.29 6.48
CA VAL A 489 -16.65 -19.62 7.74
C VAL A 489 -16.06 -20.62 8.72
N LYS A 490 -16.67 -21.82 8.86
CA LYS A 490 -16.10 -22.90 9.68
C LYS A 490 -14.80 -23.47 9.12
N ALA A 491 -14.64 -23.45 7.79
CA ALA A 491 -13.40 -23.86 7.11
C ALA A 491 -12.30 -22.81 7.24
N GLY A 492 -12.59 -21.63 7.83
CA GLY A 492 -11.64 -20.53 7.98
C GLY A 492 -11.42 -19.71 6.71
N VAL A 493 -12.22 -19.91 5.66
CA VAL A 493 -12.15 -19.15 4.40
C VAL A 493 -12.96 -17.86 4.57
N ILE A 494 -12.30 -16.82 5.04
CA ILE A 494 -12.90 -15.53 5.40
C ILE A 494 -12.04 -14.39 4.82
N ASP A 495 -12.69 -13.28 4.45
CA ASP A 495 -12.04 -12.08 3.91
C ASP A 495 -12.33 -10.87 4.81
N PRO A 496 -11.43 -9.87 4.92
CA PRO A 496 -11.75 -8.61 5.56
C PRO A 496 -12.83 -7.84 4.79
N ALA A 497 -13.85 -7.35 5.49
CA ALA A 497 -14.92 -6.56 4.87
C ALA A 497 -14.39 -5.31 4.17
N LYS A 498 -13.41 -4.63 4.78
CA LYS A 498 -12.73 -3.46 4.23
C LYS A 498 -12.06 -3.76 2.89
N VAL A 499 -11.37 -4.90 2.76
CA VAL A 499 -10.72 -5.34 1.52
C VAL A 499 -11.78 -5.54 0.42
N THR A 500 -12.82 -6.32 0.72
CA THR A 500 -13.88 -6.66 -0.24
C THR A 500 -14.61 -5.41 -0.76
N ARG A 501 -15.00 -4.49 0.12
CA ARG A 501 -15.69 -3.26 -0.29
C ARG A 501 -14.79 -2.28 -1.04
N SER A 502 -13.53 -2.11 -0.59
CA SER A 502 -12.58 -1.19 -1.22
C SER A 502 -12.22 -1.64 -2.62
N ALA A 503 -12.04 -2.95 -2.83
CA ALA A 503 -11.83 -3.53 -4.15
C ALA A 503 -12.97 -3.18 -5.12
N LEU A 504 -14.22 -3.33 -4.70
CA LEU A 504 -15.38 -2.97 -5.52
C LEU A 504 -15.48 -1.47 -5.79
N GLN A 505 -15.28 -0.63 -4.77
CA GLN A 505 -15.38 0.83 -4.90
C GLN A 505 -14.31 1.38 -5.85
N ASN A 506 -13.06 0.96 -5.70
CA ASN A 506 -11.96 1.40 -6.56
C ASN A 506 -12.14 0.90 -8.00
N ALA A 507 -12.53 -0.35 -8.18
CA ALA A 507 -12.84 -0.93 -9.48
C ALA A 507 -13.94 -0.15 -10.21
N ALA A 508 -15.06 0.09 -9.55
CA ALA A 508 -16.20 0.80 -10.13
C ALA A 508 -15.87 2.27 -10.43
N SER A 509 -15.10 2.93 -9.57
CA SER A 509 -14.67 4.31 -9.78
C SER A 509 -13.92 4.48 -11.10
N ILE A 510 -12.87 3.67 -11.29
CA ILE A 510 -12.02 3.76 -12.50
C ILE A 510 -12.75 3.21 -13.74
N ALA A 511 -13.42 2.06 -13.64
CA ALA A 511 -14.14 1.50 -14.77
C ALA A 511 -15.24 2.45 -15.29
N SER A 512 -15.96 3.12 -14.40
CA SER A 512 -16.98 4.09 -14.79
C SER A 512 -16.40 5.35 -15.43
N LEU A 513 -15.21 5.79 -15.05
CA LEU A 513 -14.48 6.86 -15.74
C LEU A 513 -14.08 6.44 -17.15
N LEU A 514 -13.54 5.23 -17.30
CA LEU A 514 -13.18 4.68 -18.61
C LEU A 514 -14.41 4.54 -19.53
N LEU A 515 -15.57 4.14 -19.00
CA LEU A 515 -16.83 4.03 -19.78
C LEU A 515 -17.30 5.38 -20.32
N THR A 516 -17.05 6.47 -19.61
CA THR A 516 -17.42 7.83 -20.02
C THR A 516 -16.35 8.52 -20.86
N THR A 517 -15.23 7.85 -21.15
CA THR A 517 -14.15 8.39 -21.98
C THR A 517 -14.51 8.26 -23.47
N GLU A 518 -14.55 9.40 -24.19
CA GLU A 518 -14.86 9.47 -25.61
C GLU A 518 -13.63 9.72 -26.48
N ALA A 519 -12.61 10.39 -25.93
CA ALA A 519 -11.40 10.72 -26.67
C ALA A 519 -10.13 10.39 -25.87
N MET A 520 -9.11 9.95 -26.57
CA MET A 520 -7.78 9.71 -26.02
C MET A 520 -6.74 10.56 -26.75
N VAL A 521 -5.84 11.18 -26.01
CA VAL A 521 -4.76 12.03 -26.56
C VAL A 521 -3.42 11.49 -26.12
N SER A 522 -2.56 11.15 -27.07
CA SER A 522 -1.19 10.66 -26.81
C SER A 522 -0.16 11.38 -27.65
N GLU A 523 1.08 11.40 -27.21
CA GLU A 523 2.20 11.88 -27.99
C GLU A 523 2.55 10.92 -29.12
N ILE A 524 2.84 11.47 -30.31
CA ILE A 524 3.39 10.67 -31.40
C ILE A 524 4.85 10.40 -31.07
N PRO A 525 5.30 9.12 -31.03
CA PRO A 525 6.71 8.80 -30.85
C PRO A 525 7.52 9.45 -31.96
N GLU A 526 8.59 10.17 -31.61
CA GLU A 526 9.57 10.59 -32.61
C GLU A 526 10.27 9.31 -33.12
N GLU A 527 10.17 9.06 -34.42
CA GLU A 527 11.06 8.09 -35.07
C GLU A 527 12.49 8.63 -34.90
N LYS A 528 13.27 8.00 -34.04
CA LYS A 528 14.71 8.29 -33.98
C LYS A 528 15.25 8.01 -35.38
N PRO A 529 15.83 9.04 -36.07
CA PRO A 529 16.45 8.79 -37.36
C PRO A 529 17.48 7.66 -37.17
N ALA A 530 17.43 6.66 -38.03
CA ALA A 530 18.42 5.60 -38.04
C ALA A 530 19.82 6.25 -38.04
N PRO A 531 20.77 5.76 -37.22
CA PRO A 531 22.12 6.32 -37.24
C PRO A 531 22.62 6.30 -38.68
N ALA A 532 22.96 7.50 -39.21
CA ALA A 532 23.49 7.62 -40.55
C ALA A 532 24.71 6.70 -40.66
N MET A 533 24.63 5.70 -41.54
CA MET A 533 25.80 4.91 -41.86
C MET A 533 26.91 5.88 -42.30
N PRO A 534 28.14 5.77 -41.77
CA PRO A 534 29.24 6.58 -42.25
C PRO A 534 29.40 6.29 -43.73
N ALA A 535 29.26 7.33 -44.56
CA ALA A 535 29.47 7.25 -45.99
C ALA A 535 30.88 6.72 -46.19
N GLY A 536 30.96 5.51 -46.72
CA GLY A 536 32.22 4.90 -47.09
C GLY A 536 32.94 5.76 -48.08
N GLY A 537 34.04 6.39 -47.62
CA GLY A 537 34.96 7.14 -48.46
C GLY A 537 35.63 6.20 -49.45
N MET A 538 35.10 6.15 -50.67
CA MET A 538 35.74 5.57 -51.80
C MET A 538 36.64 6.66 -52.40
N GLY A 539 37.95 6.52 -52.28
CA GLY A 539 38.82 7.47 -52.93
C GLY A 539 40.31 7.31 -52.60
N GLY A 540 41.07 6.76 -53.52
CA GLY A 540 42.49 7.01 -53.53
C GLY A 540 43.39 5.82 -53.77
N MET A 541 43.34 5.29 -54.96
CA MET A 541 44.42 4.50 -55.54
C MET A 541 45.53 5.41 -56.00
N GLY A 542 46.79 5.18 -55.60
CA GLY A 542 47.94 5.84 -56.25
C GLY A 542 49.17 5.98 -55.34
N GLY A 543 50.25 5.29 -55.69
CA GLY A 543 51.58 5.65 -55.25
C GLY A 543 52.50 4.53 -54.81
N MET A 544 53.05 3.86 -55.81
CA MET A 544 54.24 2.97 -55.77
C MET A 544 55.47 3.70 -55.28
N GLY A 545 56.34 3.10 -54.48
CA GLY A 545 57.74 3.49 -54.44
C GLY A 545 58.50 3.28 -53.15
N GLY A 546 59.41 2.28 -53.13
CA GLY A 546 60.68 2.42 -52.43
C GLY A 546 60.88 1.69 -51.11
N MET A 547 61.36 0.47 -51.17
CA MET A 547 62.37 -0.06 -50.24
C MET A 547 63.72 0.63 -50.54
N PRO A 548 64.79 0.69 -49.66
CA PRO A 548 65.22 -0.39 -48.78
C PRO A 548 65.91 0.04 -47.46
N GLY A 549 66.19 -0.95 -46.60
CA GLY A 549 67.46 -1.05 -45.90
C GLY A 549 67.49 -0.87 -44.41
N MET A 550 67.75 -1.96 -43.78
CA MET A 550 68.80 -2.24 -42.76
C MET A 550 69.03 -1.26 -41.57
N TYR A 551 68.78 -1.64 -40.39
CA TYR A 551 69.67 -2.30 -39.38
C TYR A 551 68.81 -2.72 -38.20
#